data_0062daa58fee8fdd4e0d0cde1eefad01
#
_entry.id   0062daa58fee8fdd4e0d0cde1eefad01
#
_cell.length_a   1.000
_cell.length_b   1.000
_cell.length_c   1.000
_cell.angle_alpha   90.00
_cell.angle_beta   90.00
_cell.angle_gamma   90.00
#
_symmetry.space_group_name_H-M   'P 1'
#
loop_
_entity.id
_entity.type
_entity.pdbx_description
1 polymer ?
#
loop_
_entity_poly.entity_id
_entity_poly.type
_entity_poly.pdbx_seq_one_letter_code
_entity_poly.pdbx_strand_id
1 'polypeptide(L)'
;RVATGEIIGLLHSDDFFYDNGVIGRIVERMKRTHADFLYGDGLFVDPDNTNKVVRNWIGGRYRLWKVRHGWLPLHPTCYIRRDVMTRLGLYNESYKIAADSDLLVRYLLTGGLTVTYLNEYIVRMRMGGLSTDSAKRKKMWEEDIRVYVSHGLWPTLTKLEKMAWKVPQFLLALLKK
;
A
#
# COMPACT_ATOMS: atom_id res chain seq x y z
N ARG A 1 -17.41 2.40 -6.54
CA ARG A 1 -18.58 1.86 -7.28
C ARG A 1 -18.77 2.47 -8.67
N VAL A 2 -18.14 3.61 -8.96
CA VAL A 2 -18.26 4.31 -10.27
C VAL A 2 -17.16 3.96 -11.27
N ALA A 3 -16.07 3.34 -10.81
CA ALA A 3 -14.96 2.96 -11.68
C ALA A 3 -15.36 1.80 -12.62
N THR A 4 -15.15 1.97 -13.92
CA THR A 4 -15.52 1.00 -14.97
C THR A 4 -14.32 0.28 -15.60
N GLY A 5 -13.08 0.75 -15.33
CA GLY A 5 -11.86 0.16 -15.84
C GLY A 5 -11.64 -1.28 -15.37
N GLU A 6 -10.88 -2.06 -16.13
CA GLU A 6 -10.50 -3.44 -15.75
C GLU A 6 -9.52 -3.48 -14.57
N ILE A 7 -8.66 -2.48 -14.46
CA ILE A 7 -7.65 -2.33 -13.41
C ILE A 7 -7.99 -1.08 -12.61
N ILE A 8 -8.05 -1.22 -11.31
CA ILE A 8 -8.36 -0.13 -10.37
C ILE A 8 -7.11 0.20 -9.57
N GLY A 9 -6.76 1.47 -9.53
CA GLY A 9 -5.74 2.05 -8.66
C GLY A 9 -6.29 3.30 -7.98
N LEU A 10 -5.63 3.75 -6.93
CA LEU A 10 -5.98 4.97 -6.20
C LEU A 10 -4.78 5.93 -6.21
N LEU A 11 -5.02 7.16 -6.63
CA LEU A 11 -4.09 8.28 -6.46
C LEU A 11 -4.79 9.35 -5.62
N HIS A 12 -4.20 9.74 -4.51
CA HIS A 12 -4.77 10.81 -3.68
C HIS A 12 -4.56 12.18 -4.33
N SER A 13 -5.36 13.15 -3.95
CA SER A 13 -5.39 14.48 -4.57
C SER A 13 -4.09 15.29 -4.42
N ASP A 14 -3.31 14.96 -3.41
CA ASP A 14 -2.02 15.59 -3.08
C ASP A 14 -0.79 14.78 -3.56
N ASP A 15 -1.03 13.59 -4.13
CA ASP A 15 0.00 12.69 -4.65
C ASP A 15 0.14 12.80 -6.16
N PHE A 16 1.25 12.31 -6.71
CA PHE A 16 1.49 12.29 -8.15
C PHE A 16 2.27 11.07 -8.59
N PHE A 17 2.10 10.67 -9.84
CA PHE A 17 2.88 9.58 -10.42
C PHE A 17 4.36 9.93 -10.47
N TYR A 18 5.20 8.90 -10.38
CA TYR A 18 6.64 9.07 -10.44
C TYR A 18 7.10 9.67 -11.78
N ASP A 19 6.50 9.22 -12.87
CA ASP A 19 6.68 9.74 -14.23
C ASP A 19 5.45 9.46 -15.12
N ASN A 20 5.44 10.01 -16.33
CA ASN A 20 4.33 9.90 -17.27
C ASN A 20 4.13 8.49 -17.87
N GLY A 21 5.12 7.59 -17.77
CA GLY A 21 5.06 6.22 -18.29
C GLY A 21 4.54 5.18 -17.31
N VAL A 22 4.36 5.54 -16.04
CA VAL A 22 4.01 4.60 -14.95
C VAL A 22 2.78 3.77 -15.28
N ILE A 23 1.69 4.38 -15.73
CA ILE A 23 0.43 3.66 -16.03
C ILE A 23 0.63 2.64 -17.15
N GLY A 24 1.37 2.99 -18.20
CA GLY A 24 1.69 2.05 -19.29
C GLY A 24 2.42 0.82 -18.78
N ARG A 25 3.47 1.01 -17.95
CA ARG A 25 4.25 -0.09 -17.38
C ARG A 25 3.44 -0.98 -16.43
N ILE A 26 2.52 -0.40 -15.64
CA ILE A 26 1.60 -1.15 -14.79
C ILE A 26 0.70 -2.05 -15.64
N VAL A 27 0.05 -1.49 -16.66
CA VAL A 27 -0.85 -2.24 -17.55
C VAL A 27 -0.12 -3.35 -18.28
N GLU A 28 1.05 -3.05 -18.86
CA GLU A 28 1.90 -4.03 -19.55
C GLU A 28 2.31 -5.16 -18.60
N ARG A 29 2.78 -4.82 -17.38
CA ARG A 29 3.20 -5.81 -16.39
C ARG A 29 2.04 -6.71 -15.97
N MET A 30 0.86 -6.14 -15.68
CA MET A 30 -0.32 -6.91 -15.29
C MET A 30 -0.78 -7.84 -16.40
N LYS A 31 -0.79 -7.38 -17.66
CA LYS A 31 -1.12 -8.21 -18.82
C LYS A 31 -0.13 -9.38 -19.00
N ARG A 32 1.16 -9.08 -19.00
CA ARG A 32 2.23 -10.07 -19.19
C ARG A 32 2.26 -11.15 -18.11
N THR A 33 1.95 -10.80 -16.87
CA THR A 33 1.99 -11.74 -15.73
C THR A 33 0.64 -12.34 -15.39
N HIS A 34 -0.43 -11.94 -16.09
CA HIS A 34 -1.82 -12.28 -15.74
C HIS A 34 -2.14 -11.99 -14.27
N ALA A 35 -1.53 -10.93 -13.71
CA ALA A 35 -1.65 -10.61 -12.30
C ALA A 35 -3.04 -10.11 -11.94
N ASP A 36 -3.54 -10.58 -10.80
CA ASP A 36 -4.74 -10.08 -10.13
C ASP A 36 -4.46 -8.79 -9.36
N PHE A 37 -3.24 -8.72 -8.81
CA PHE A 37 -2.77 -7.66 -7.93
C PHE A 37 -1.33 -7.27 -8.30
N LEU A 38 -1.11 -5.99 -8.57
CA LEU A 38 0.22 -5.42 -8.78
C LEU A 38 0.49 -4.37 -7.71
N TYR A 39 1.74 -4.27 -7.29
CA TYR A 39 2.25 -3.14 -6.50
C TYR A 39 3.70 -2.85 -6.88
N GLY A 40 4.17 -1.65 -6.53
CA GLY A 40 5.55 -1.22 -6.77
C GLY A 40 6.11 -0.43 -5.61
N ASP A 41 7.14 0.36 -5.88
CA ASP A 41 7.80 1.23 -4.92
C ASP A 41 7.15 2.61 -4.87
N GLY A 42 7.37 3.33 -3.78
CA GLY A 42 6.89 4.69 -3.63
C GLY A 42 7.82 5.55 -2.77
N LEU A 43 7.77 6.83 -3.02
CA LEU A 43 8.52 7.82 -2.25
C LEU A 43 7.57 8.69 -1.43
N PHE A 44 7.94 8.95 -0.19
CA PHE A 44 7.36 10.05 0.57
C PHE A 44 8.28 11.26 0.40
N VAL A 45 7.70 12.37 0.00
CA VAL A 45 8.43 13.60 -0.27
C VAL A 45 7.97 14.72 0.68
N ASP A 46 8.83 15.69 0.86
CA ASP A 46 8.52 16.89 1.63
C ASP A 46 7.37 17.66 0.93
N PRO A 47 6.36 18.16 1.66
CA PRO A 47 5.21 18.82 1.06
C PRO A 47 5.57 20.12 0.32
N ASP A 48 6.59 20.84 0.79
CA ASP A 48 7.02 22.13 0.23
C ASP A 48 8.13 21.94 -0.83
N ASN A 49 8.93 20.87 -0.71
CA ASN A 49 9.99 20.54 -1.65
C ASN A 49 9.89 19.07 -2.09
N THR A 50 9.15 18.80 -3.15
CA THR A 50 8.89 17.45 -3.66
C THR A 50 10.12 16.72 -4.22
N ASN A 51 11.27 17.40 -4.36
CA ASN A 51 12.54 16.76 -4.71
C ASN A 51 13.21 16.14 -3.48
N LYS A 52 12.87 16.58 -2.28
CA LYS A 52 13.43 16.05 -1.03
C LYS A 52 12.69 14.78 -0.60
N VAL A 53 13.36 13.65 -0.68
CA VAL A 53 12.82 12.37 -0.23
C VAL A 53 12.96 12.25 1.29
N VAL A 54 11.82 12.03 1.97
CA VAL A 54 11.74 11.86 3.43
C VAL A 54 11.74 10.39 3.82
N ARG A 55 11.10 9.54 2.98
CA ARG A 55 11.02 8.11 3.22
C ARG A 55 10.97 7.37 1.89
N ASN A 56 11.77 6.32 1.77
CA ASN A 56 11.85 5.51 0.57
C ASN A 56 11.19 4.14 0.85
N TRP A 57 10.02 3.92 0.25
CA TRP A 57 9.29 2.67 0.42
C TRP A 57 9.60 1.71 -0.74
N ILE A 58 10.46 0.75 -0.46
CA ILE A 58 10.73 -0.37 -1.36
C ILE A 58 9.79 -1.52 -0.99
N GLY A 59 8.89 -1.88 -1.91
CA GLY A 59 7.92 -2.96 -1.70
C GLY A 59 8.59 -4.32 -1.61
N GLY A 60 9.49 -4.58 -2.53
CA GLY A 60 10.20 -5.85 -2.61
C GLY A 60 9.25 -7.04 -2.91
N ARG A 61 9.80 -8.23 -2.99
CA ARG A 61 9.05 -9.43 -3.40
C ARG A 61 7.96 -9.80 -2.39
N TYR A 62 6.73 -10.02 -2.89
CA TYR A 62 5.61 -10.53 -2.10
C TYR A 62 5.93 -11.92 -1.53
N ARG A 63 5.58 -12.10 -0.28
CA ARG A 63 5.59 -13.37 0.44
C ARG A 63 4.46 -13.36 1.47
N LEU A 64 3.63 -14.39 1.49
CA LEU A 64 2.49 -14.50 2.41
C LEU A 64 2.90 -14.34 3.89
N TRP A 65 4.05 -14.92 4.28
CA TRP A 65 4.55 -14.78 5.66
C TRP A 65 4.80 -13.32 6.05
N LYS A 66 5.30 -12.48 5.13
CA LYS A 66 5.52 -11.05 5.42
C LYS A 66 4.21 -10.35 5.78
N VAL A 67 3.11 -10.68 5.09
CA VAL A 67 1.79 -10.10 5.37
C VAL A 67 1.32 -10.51 6.77
N ARG A 68 1.52 -11.77 7.15
CA ARG A 68 1.24 -12.25 8.51
C ARG A 68 2.05 -11.54 9.59
N HIS A 69 3.22 -11.02 9.23
CA HIS A 69 4.11 -10.23 10.08
C HIS A 69 4.00 -8.71 9.81
N GLY A 70 2.82 -8.25 9.41
CA GLY A 70 2.47 -6.82 9.33
C GLY A 70 3.06 -6.03 8.16
N TRP A 71 3.80 -6.69 7.24
CA TRP A 71 4.20 -6.02 6.01
C TRP A 71 3.02 -5.89 5.07
N LEU A 72 2.86 -4.70 4.49
CA LEU A 72 1.91 -4.43 3.42
C LEU A 72 2.59 -3.57 2.35
N PRO A 73 2.23 -3.70 1.08
CA PRO A 73 2.67 -2.75 0.06
C PRO A 73 2.11 -1.35 0.34
N LEU A 74 2.76 -0.33 -0.21
CA LEU A 74 2.26 1.03 -0.13
C LEU A 74 0.98 1.16 -0.94
N HIS A 75 -0.13 1.49 -0.29
CA HIS A 75 -1.47 1.42 -0.89
C HIS A 75 -1.61 2.19 -2.23
N PRO A 76 -1.13 3.46 -2.41
CA PRO A 76 -1.22 4.15 -3.69
C PRO A 76 -0.35 3.54 -4.81
N THR A 77 0.49 2.54 -4.51
CA THR A 77 1.20 1.77 -5.54
C THR A 77 0.46 0.51 -5.96
N CYS A 78 -0.69 0.22 -5.35
CA CYS A 78 -1.45 -1.01 -5.58
C CYS A 78 -2.46 -0.84 -6.71
N TYR A 79 -2.43 -1.79 -7.65
CA TYR A 79 -3.35 -1.89 -8.79
C TYR A 79 -3.97 -3.27 -8.80
N ILE A 80 -5.30 -3.31 -8.87
CA ILE A 80 -6.08 -4.52 -8.60
C ILE A 80 -7.07 -4.72 -9.74
N ARG A 81 -7.24 -5.94 -10.22
CA ARG A 81 -8.31 -6.24 -11.18
C ARG A 81 -9.67 -5.96 -10.55
N ARG A 82 -10.55 -5.33 -11.29
CA ARG A 82 -11.89 -4.97 -10.80
C ARG A 82 -12.72 -6.19 -10.39
N ASP A 83 -12.61 -7.31 -11.10
CA ASP A 83 -13.29 -8.55 -10.77
C ASP A 83 -12.82 -9.14 -9.42
N VAL A 84 -11.55 -8.98 -9.07
CA VAL A 84 -11.02 -9.32 -7.74
C VAL A 84 -11.71 -8.49 -6.66
N MET A 85 -11.87 -7.18 -6.88
CA MET A 85 -12.57 -6.31 -5.94
C MET A 85 -14.04 -6.67 -5.80
N THR A 86 -14.69 -7.09 -6.89
CA THR A 86 -16.07 -7.57 -6.86
C THR A 86 -16.20 -8.86 -6.07
N ARG A 87 -15.26 -9.80 -6.24
CA ARG A 87 -15.26 -11.11 -5.60
C ARG A 87 -14.88 -11.06 -4.13
N LEU A 88 -13.85 -10.28 -3.77
CA LEU A 88 -13.30 -10.22 -2.41
C LEU A 88 -13.88 -9.06 -1.57
N GLY A 89 -14.76 -8.25 -2.15
CA GLY A 89 -15.42 -7.12 -1.50
C GLY A 89 -14.61 -5.83 -1.56
N LEU A 90 -15.31 -4.69 -1.52
CA LEU A 90 -14.75 -3.35 -1.59
C LEU A 90 -14.15 -2.92 -0.24
N TYR A 91 -13.79 -1.63 -0.12
CA TYR A 91 -13.34 -1.05 1.15
C TYR A 91 -14.40 -1.20 2.25
N ASN A 92 -13.96 -1.56 3.44
CA ASN A 92 -14.81 -1.61 4.61
C ASN A 92 -14.94 -0.21 5.21
N GLU A 93 -16.09 0.43 4.99
CA GLU A 93 -16.37 1.81 5.41
C GLU A 93 -16.50 1.98 6.92
N SER A 94 -16.49 0.89 7.70
CA SER A 94 -16.46 0.96 9.18
C SER A 94 -15.13 1.43 9.74
N TYR A 95 -14.05 1.34 8.94
CA TYR A 95 -12.74 1.91 9.23
C TYR A 95 -12.64 3.32 8.66
N LYS A 96 -12.17 4.27 9.47
CA LYS A 96 -11.99 5.67 9.04
C LYS A 96 -10.57 5.97 8.56
N ILE A 97 -9.60 5.20 9.05
CA ILE A 97 -8.16 5.39 8.75
C ILE A 97 -7.55 4.12 8.16
N ALA A 98 -7.90 2.94 8.68
CA ALA A 98 -7.27 1.67 8.32
C ALA A 98 -8.04 0.86 7.25
N ALA A 99 -8.94 1.49 6.49
CA ALA A 99 -9.71 0.82 5.43
C ALA A 99 -8.82 0.24 4.32
N ASP A 100 -7.70 0.90 4.01
CA ASP A 100 -6.66 0.42 3.11
C ASP A 100 -5.93 -0.81 3.67
N SER A 101 -5.57 -0.77 4.96
CA SER A 101 -4.93 -1.88 5.64
C SER A 101 -5.84 -3.11 5.70
N ASP A 102 -7.14 -2.94 5.98
CA ASP A 102 -8.13 -4.03 5.94
C ASP A 102 -8.20 -4.67 4.55
N LEU A 103 -8.36 -3.86 3.51
CA LEU A 103 -8.42 -4.35 2.13
C LEU A 103 -7.17 -5.12 1.74
N LEU A 104 -5.98 -4.57 2.02
CA LEU A 104 -4.71 -5.19 1.66
C LEU A 104 -4.47 -6.49 2.44
N VAL A 105 -4.74 -6.52 3.74
CA VAL A 105 -4.63 -7.74 4.56
C VAL A 105 -5.58 -8.80 4.03
N ARG A 106 -6.85 -8.47 3.83
CA ARG A 106 -7.88 -9.37 3.31
C ARG A 106 -7.48 -9.99 1.98
N TYR A 107 -7.03 -9.20 1.01
CA TYR A 107 -6.67 -9.66 -0.32
C TYR A 107 -5.38 -10.48 -0.32
N LEU A 108 -4.37 -10.03 0.39
CA LEU A 108 -3.06 -10.67 0.38
C LEU A 108 -2.97 -11.90 1.30
N LEU A 109 -3.86 -12.03 2.30
CA LEU A 109 -3.91 -13.24 3.15
C LEU A 109 -4.77 -14.36 2.58
N THR A 110 -5.81 -14.05 1.78
CA THR A 110 -6.70 -15.10 1.24
C THR A 110 -5.96 -16.14 0.42
N GLY A 111 -4.76 -15.82 -0.06
CA GLY A 111 -4.05 -16.68 -1.02
C GLY A 111 -4.82 -16.76 -2.35
N GLY A 112 -4.32 -17.38 -3.33
CA GLY A 112 -5.04 -17.57 -4.61
C GLY A 112 -5.06 -16.35 -5.54
N LEU A 113 -4.50 -15.19 -5.15
CA LEU A 113 -4.23 -14.09 -6.07
C LEU A 113 -2.85 -14.25 -6.72
N THR A 114 -2.80 -14.01 -8.03
CA THR A 114 -1.54 -13.82 -8.74
C THR A 114 -1.01 -12.41 -8.44
N VAL A 115 -0.07 -12.33 -7.49
CA VAL A 115 0.52 -11.06 -7.05
C VAL A 115 1.84 -10.81 -7.78
N THR A 116 1.99 -9.64 -8.42
CA THR A 116 3.24 -9.24 -9.07
C THR A 116 3.82 -7.97 -8.46
N TYR A 117 5.12 -7.92 -8.33
CA TYR A 117 5.88 -6.75 -7.91
C TYR A 117 6.53 -6.09 -9.13
N LEU A 118 6.24 -4.81 -9.32
CA LEU A 118 6.92 -3.95 -10.28
C LEU A 118 8.06 -3.24 -9.54
N ASN A 119 9.30 -3.65 -9.80
CA ASN A 119 10.49 -3.08 -9.15
C ASN A 119 10.81 -1.69 -9.72
N GLU A 120 9.84 -0.78 -9.60
CA GLU A 120 9.92 0.60 -10.08
C GLU A 120 9.10 1.50 -9.15
N TYR A 121 9.46 2.79 -9.10
CA TYR A 121 8.66 3.78 -8.39
C TYR A 121 7.39 4.11 -9.17
N ILE A 122 6.27 4.05 -8.47
CA ILE A 122 4.95 4.34 -9.03
C ILE A 122 4.46 5.73 -8.61
N VAL A 123 4.66 6.09 -7.34
CA VAL A 123 4.06 7.29 -6.77
C VAL A 123 5.06 8.08 -5.91
N ARG A 124 4.89 9.39 -5.91
CA ARG A 124 5.44 10.31 -4.92
C ARG A 124 4.31 10.84 -4.05
N MET A 125 4.34 10.52 -2.77
CA MET A 125 3.36 10.92 -1.76
C MET A 125 3.87 12.10 -0.97
N ARG A 126 3.08 13.16 -0.85
CA ARG A 126 3.42 14.27 0.05
C ARG A 126 3.22 13.86 1.51
N MET A 127 4.15 14.24 2.37
CA MET A 127 3.99 14.08 3.82
C MET A 127 2.92 15.04 4.34
N GLY A 128 2.17 14.63 5.39
CA GLY A 128 1.13 15.46 6.01
C GLY A 128 -0.30 14.92 5.93
N GLY A 129 -0.50 13.76 5.28
CA GLY A 129 -1.80 13.09 5.20
C GLY A 129 -2.31 12.53 6.54
N LEU A 130 -3.54 12.02 6.54
CA LEU A 130 -4.24 11.47 7.72
C LEU A 130 -3.44 10.43 8.52
N SER A 131 -2.62 9.63 7.85
CA SER A 131 -1.80 8.57 8.46
C SER A 131 -0.55 9.09 9.19
N THR A 132 -0.18 10.35 8.96
CA THR A 132 0.97 11.01 9.60
C THR A 132 0.56 11.97 10.71
N ASP A 133 -0.74 12.24 10.86
CA ASP A 133 -1.30 13.12 11.87
C ASP A 133 -1.15 12.51 13.28
N SER A 134 -0.44 13.21 14.16
CA SER A 134 -0.21 12.76 15.53
C SER A 134 -1.50 12.66 16.36
N ALA A 135 -2.48 13.55 16.11
CA ALA A 135 -3.76 13.57 16.81
C ALA A 135 -4.60 12.32 16.51
N LYS A 136 -4.40 11.71 15.33
CA LYS A 136 -5.12 10.50 14.90
C LYS A 136 -4.38 9.19 15.19
N ARG A 137 -3.19 9.26 15.78
CA ARG A 137 -2.32 8.10 16.03
C ARG A 137 -2.98 7.04 16.90
N LYS A 138 -3.69 7.45 17.96
CA LYS A 138 -4.42 6.52 18.83
C LYS A 138 -5.50 5.76 18.06
N LYS A 139 -6.34 6.47 17.32
CA LYS A 139 -7.40 5.86 16.51
C LYS A 139 -6.84 4.94 15.43
N MET A 140 -5.77 5.35 14.75
CA MET A 140 -5.09 4.50 13.77
C MET A 140 -4.55 3.21 14.40
N TRP A 141 -4.03 3.29 15.65
CA TRP A 141 -3.58 2.12 16.39
C TRP A 141 -4.75 1.17 16.67
N GLU A 142 -5.85 1.68 17.19
CA GLU A 142 -7.06 0.91 17.52
C GLU A 142 -7.65 0.24 16.28
N GLU A 143 -7.72 0.96 15.16
CA GLU A 143 -8.23 0.40 13.90
C GLU A 143 -7.30 -0.66 13.32
N ASP A 144 -5.97 -0.48 13.34
CA ASP A 144 -5.01 -1.52 12.92
C ASP A 144 -5.17 -2.80 13.77
N ILE A 145 -5.33 -2.67 15.10
CA ILE A 145 -5.57 -3.82 15.98
C ILE A 145 -6.87 -4.55 15.57
N ARG A 146 -7.95 -3.81 15.32
CA ARG A 146 -9.21 -4.41 14.83
C ARG A 146 -9.03 -5.16 13.52
N VAL A 147 -8.29 -4.59 12.57
CA VAL A 147 -7.98 -5.25 11.30
C VAL A 147 -7.26 -6.57 11.55
N TYR A 148 -6.23 -6.59 12.41
CA TYR A 148 -5.48 -7.82 12.65
C TYR A 148 -6.34 -8.89 13.34
N VAL A 149 -7.15 -8.51 14.33
CA VAL A 149 -8.08 -9.43 15.00
C VAL A 149 -9.08 -10.01 13.99
N SER A 150 -9.70 -9.19 13.14
CA SER A 150 -10.70 -9.65 12.17
C SER A 150 -10.14 -10.61 11.11
N HIS A 151 -8.82 -10.59 10.90
CA HIS A 151 -8.13 -11.48 9.96
C HIS A 151 -7.32 -12.59 10.64
N GLY A 152 -7.52 -12.83 11.94
CA GLY A 152 -6.87 -13.92 12.69
C GLY A 152 -5.36 -13.76 12.86
N LEU A 153 -4.86 -12.52 12.84
CA LEU A 153 -3.46 -12.19 13.12
C LEU A 153 -3.27 -11.85 14.61
N TRP A 154 -2.04 -11.98 15.10
CA TRP A 154 -1.66 -11.60 16.47
C TRP A 154 -1.55 -10.07 16.58
N PRO A 155 -2.56 -9.37 17.14
CA PRO A 155 -2.74 -7.95 16.89
C PRO A 155 -1.56 -7.09 17.35
N THR A 156 -1.11 -7.27 18.60
CA THR A 156 0.00 -6.47 19.13
C THR A 156 1.33 -6.80 18.47
N LEU A 157 1.62 -8.10 18.28
CA LEU A 157 2.86 -8.55 17.65
C LEU A 157 2.93 -8.05 16.20
N THR A 158 1.87 -8.29 15.42
CA THR A 158 1.79 -7.84 14.02
C THR A 158 1.93 -6.31 13.91
N LYS A 159 1.38 -5.57 14.88
CA LYS A 159 1.53 -4.11 14.91
C LYS A 159 2.97 -3.67 15.18
N LEU A 160 3.67 -4.32 16.11
CA LEU A 160 5.08 -4.04 16.39
C LEU A 160 5.96 -4.37 15.18
N GLU A 161 5.72 -5.51 14.56
CA GLU A 161 6.42 -5.92 13.34
C GLU A 161 6.16 -4.95 12.16
N LYS A 162 4.92 -4.48 11.98
CA LYS A 162 4.60 -3.40 11.02
C LYS A 162 5.42 -2.14 11.27
N MET A 163 5.67 -1.79 12.53
CA MET A 163 6.52 -0.65 12.85
C MET A 163 7.99 -0.93 12.51
N ALA A 164 8.48 -2.14 12.78
CA ALA A 164 9.86 -2.54 12.45
C ALA A 164 10.12 -2.50 10.93
N TRP A 165 9.17 -2.91 10.10
CA TRP A 165 9.27 -2.80 8.64
C TRP A 165 9.46 -1.37 8.12
N LYS A 166 9.13 -0.35 8.91
CA LYS A 166 9.30 1.06 8.52
C LYS A 166 10.75 1.55 8.69
N VAL A 167 11.52 0.96 9.60
CA VAL A 167 12.87 1.43 9.94
C VAL A 167 13.80 1.48 8.72
N PRO A 168 13.94 0.41 7.91
CA PRO A 168 14.79 0.46 6.72
C PRO A 168 14.40 1.54 5.71
N GLN A 169 13.13 1.90 5.65
CA GLN A 169 12.60 2.87 4.68
C GLN A 169 13.11 4.29 4.96
N PHE A 170 13.33 4.64 6.22
CA PHE A 170 13.95 5.92 6.59
C PHE A 170 15.45 5.92 6.33
N LEU A 171 16.13 4.80 6.60
CA LEU A 171 17.56 4.66 6.31
C LEU A 171 17.83 4.75 4.81
N LEU A 172 17.02 4.06 3.98
CA LEU A 172 17.14 4.10 2.52
C LEU A 172 16.85 5.50 1.93
N ALA A 173 16.09 6.34 2.62
CA ALA A 173 15.87 7.72 2.18
C ALA A 173 17.15 8.57 2.27
N LEU A 174 18.02 8.29 3.26
CA LEU A 174 19.30 9.00 3.40
C LEU A 174 20.28 8.75 2.25
N LEU A 175 20.11 7.62 1.56
CA LEU A 175 20.94 7.25 0.39
C LEU A 175 20.42 7.85 -0.92
N LYS A 176 19.27 8.51 -0.91
CA LYS A 176 18.65 9.15 -2.08
C LYS A 176 18.69 10.68 -2.03
N LYS A 177 19.71 11.23 -1.41
CA LYS A 177 20.00 12.66 -1.45
C LYS A 177 20.66 13.05 -2.78
#